data_e91be5a9847824c41208dec0b5bd9727
#
_entry.id   e91be5a9847824c41208dec0b5bd9727
#
_cell.length_a   1.000
_cell.length_b   1.000
_cell.length_c   1.000
_cell.angle_alpha   90.00
_cell.angle_beta   90.00
_cell.angle_gamma   90.00
#
_symmetry.space_group_name_H-M   'P 1'
#
loop_
_entity.id
_entity.type
_entity.pdbx_description
1 polymer ?
#
loop_
_entity_poly.entity_id
_entity_poly.type
_entity_poly.pdbx_seq_one_letter_code
_entity_poly.pdbx_strand_id
1 'polypeptide(L)'
;MNYLNVNDFKSFKDFWILEGEKINVVFSNDKMGRSFNRHTEDGIKNLLSLKEDFNVNEVEYINQIHSDKVYIYKKGEKNFIEHEGDGIVTNEKSTIIGAFTADCVPVILIDEVNNVIAAVHSGWKGTFNSISARAVEKMISEYGSNIKNIKAYIGPHIRQCCYEVSEELKEKFINKFNEIPCD
;
A
#
# COMPACT_ATOMS: atom_id res chain seq x y z
N MET A 1 -8.05 5.87 -16.66
CA MET A 1 -8.12 5.40 -15.25
C MET A 1 -9.54 4.89 -15.02
N ASN A 2 -9.72 3.70 -14.44
CA ASN A 2 -11.06 3.20 -14.11
C ASN A 2 -11.31 3.49 -12.63
N TYR A 3 -12.43 4.14 -12.33
CA TYR A 3 -12.84 4.37 -10.95
C TYR A 3 -13.58 3.13 -10.45
N LEU A 4 -13.16 2.61 -9.31
CA LEU A 4 -13.92 1.58 -8.60
C LEU A 4 -15.03 2.24 -7.79
N ASN A 5 -16.19 1.61 -7.80
CA ASN A 5 -17.33 2.03 -6.99
C ASN A 5 -17.33 1.25 -5.67
N VAL A 6 -17.94 1.79 -4.62
CA VAL A 6 -18.13 1.08 -3.35
C VAL A 6 -18.82 -0.27 -3.54
N ASN A 7 -19.70 -0.38 -4.55
CA ASN A 7 -20.39 -1.64 -4.88
C ASN A 7 -19.49 -2.73 -5.47
N ASP A 8 -18.27 -2.39 -5.89
CA ASP A 8 -17.28 -3.37 -6.36
C ASP A 8 -16.60 -4.12 -5.19
N PHE A 9 -16.81 -3.62 -3.97
CA PHE A 9 -16.21 -4.16 -2.76
C PHE A 9 -17.22 -4.94 -1.91
N LYS A 10 -16.78 -6.04 -1.34
CA LYS A 10 -17.49 -6.72 -0.27
C LYS A 10 -17.13 -6.10 1.08
N SER A 11 -18.11 -5.90 1.95
CA SER A 11 -17.86 -5.48 3.33
C SER A 11 -17.66 -6.72 4.21
N PHE A 12 -16.54 -6.77 4.93
CA PHE A 12 -16.25 -7.81 5.90
C PHE A 12 -15.59 -7.19 7.13
N LYS A 13 -16.24 -7.25 8.28
CA LYS A 13 -15.77 -6.60 9.53
C LYS A 13 -15.43 -5.12 9.28
N ASP A 14 -14.20 -4.71 9.57
CA ASP A 14 -13.67 -3.33 9.35
C ASP A 14 -13.01 -3.17 7.99
N PHE A 15 -13.42 -3.95 6.98
CA PHE A 15 -12.74 -3.95 5.69
C PHE A 15 -13.68 -3.87 4.51
N TRP A 16 -13.21 -3.22 3.48
CA TRP A 16 -13.68 -3.34 2.11
C TRP A 16 -12.72 -4.24 1.34
N ILE A 17 -13.25 -5.31 0.74
CA ILE A 17 -12.47 -6.32 0.04
C ILE A 17 -12.85 -6.30 -1.44
N LEU A 18 -11.87 -6.05 -2.30
CA LEU A 18 -11.98 -6.32 -3.73
C LEU A 18 -11.37 -7.70 -3.98
N GLU A 19 -12.23 -8.67 -4.30
CA GLU A 19 -11.79 -10.04 -4.55
C GLU A 19 -11.19 -10.17 -5.95
N GLY A 20 -9.98 -10.69 -6.02
CA GLY A 20 -9.35 -11.18 -7.25
C GLY A 20 -9.39 -12.70 -7.34
N GLU A 21 -8.86 -13.26 -8.41
CA GLU A 21 -8.80 -14.72 -8.57
C GLU A 21 -7.86 -15.39 -7.55
N LYS A 22 -6.75 -14.74 -7.25
CA LYS A 22 -5.70 -15.26 -6.36
C LYS A 22 -5.31 -14.28 -5.26
N ILE A 23 -5.53 -13.00 -5.48
CA ILE A 23 -5.06 -11.92 -4.63
C ILE A 23 -6.21 -10.97 -4.36
N ASN A 24 -6.42 -10.64 -3.10
CA ASN A 24 -7.43 -9.68 -2.68
C ASN A 24 -6.78 -8.34 -2.34
N VAL A 25 -7.47 -7.25 -2.70
CA VAL A 25 -7.15 -5.89 -2.21
C VAL A 25 -8.07 -5.55 -1.06
N VAL A 26 -7.49 -5.09 0.03
CA VAL A 26 -8.22 -4.82 1.27
C VAL A 26 -7.93 -3.40 1.74
N PHE A 27 -8.98 -2.64 2.02
CA PHE A 27 -8.89 -1.34 2.68
C PHE A 27 -9.65 -1.39 3.99
N SER A 28 -9.02 -0.91 5.08
CA SER A 28 -9.71 -0.81 6.36
C SER A 28 -10.74 0.32 6.36
N ASN A 29 -11.75 0.17 7.20
CA ASN A 29 -12.74 1.17 7.54
C ASN A 29 -12.96 1.18 9.06
N ASP A 30 -13.84 2.03 9.57
CA ASP A 30 -14.11 2.20 11.00
C ASP A 30 -15.42 1.51 11.47
N LYS A 31 -15.99 0.64 10.65
CA LYS A 31 -17.32 0.07 10.89
C LYS A 31 -17.50 -0.62 12.25
N MET A 32 -16.46 -1.30 12.73
CA MET A 32 -16.47 -1.96 14.05
C MET A 32 -15.61 -1.21 15.08
N GLY A 33 -15.01 -0.10 14.72
CA GLY A 33 -14.22 0.75 15.61
C GLY A 33 -12.88 0.16 16.04
N ARG A 34 -12.35 -0.87 15.35
CA ARG A 34 -11.01 -1.38 15.63
C ARG A 34 -9.94 -0.42 15.12
N SER A 35 -9.02 -0.06 15.99
CA SER A 35 -7.82 0.66 15.58
C SER A 35 -6.74 -0.30 15.13
N PHE A 36 -6.08 -0.01 14.02
CA PHE A 36 -4.90 -0.74 13.54
C PHE A 36 -3.61 0.09 13.72
N ASN A 37 -3.61 0.97 14.72
CA ASN A 37 -2.44 1.79 15.03
C ASN A 37 -1.31 0.92 15.60
N ARG A 38 -0.27 0.68 14.81
CA ARG A 38 0.90 -0.13 15.17
C ARG A 38 1.70 0.36 16.39
N HIS A 39 1.42 1.56 16.90
CA HIS A 39 2.09 2.16 18.05
C HIS A 39 1.31 1.96 19.36
N THR A 40 0.18 1.28 19.35
CA THR A 40 -0.64 0.97 20.52
C THR A 40 -0.78 -0.54 20.70
N GLU A 41 -0.90 -0.98 21.94
CA GLU A 41 -1.11 -2.41 22.25
C GLU A 41 -2.36 -2.98 21.58
N ASP A 42 -3.47 -2.25 21.64
CA ASP A 42 -4.72 -2.67 21.00
C ASP A 42 -4.58 -2.74 19.48
N GLY A 43 -3.89 -1.78 18.87
CA GLY A 43 -3.65 -1.78 17.44
C GLY A 43 -2.79 -2.96 16.99
N ILE A 44 -1.73 -3.28 17.73
CA ILE A 44 -0.89 -4.47 17.47
C ILE A 44 -1.73 -5.75 17.59
N LYS A 45 -2.58 -5.85 18.62
CA LYS A 45 -3.49 -6.99 18.83
C LYS A 45 -4.47 -7.14 17.66
N ASN A 46 -5.02 -6.01 17.19
CA ASN A 46 -5.92 -6.00 16.04
C ASN A 46 -5.19 -6.39 14.74
N LEU A 47 -3.94 -5.95 14.55
CA LEU A 47 -3.12 -6.37 13.42
C LEU A 47 -2.85 -7.87 13.44
N LEU A 48 -2.54 -8.45 14.58
CA LEU A 48 -2.34 -9.89 14.74
C LEU A 48 -3.63 -10.68 14.47
N SER A 49 -4.80 -10.14 14.83
CA SER A 49 -6.08 -10.80 14.56
C SER A 49 -6.42 -10.93 13.07
N LEU A 50 -5.74 -10.19 12.20
CA LEU A 50 -5.90 -10.32 10.76
C LEU A 50 -5.50 -11.71 10.25
N LYS A 51 -4.62 -12.42 10.95
CA LYS A 51 -4.26 -13.82 10.62
C LYS A 51 -5.48 -14.73 10.64
N GLU A 52 -6.31 -14.59 11.67
CA GLU A 52 -7.55 -15.34 11.80
C GLU A 52 -8.64 -14.81 10.86
N ASP A 53 -8.80 -13.48 10.79
CA ASP A 53 -9.83 -12.85 9.99
C ASP A 53 -9.73 -13.22 8.50
N PHE A 54 -8.53 -13.35 7.98
CA PHE A 54 -8.26 -13.63 6.56
C PHE A 54 -7.68 -15.03 6.31
N ASN A 55 -7.55 -15.86 7.34
CA ASN A 55 -6.96 -17.20 7.27
C ASN A 55 -5.57 -17.19 6.59
N VAL A 56 -4.69 -16.31 7.06
CA VAL A 56 -3.32 -16.16 6.57
C VAL A 56 -2.30 -16.48 7.66
N ASN A 57 -1.09 -16.81 7.25
CA ASN A 57 -0.02 -17.17 8.18
C ASN A 57 0.73 -15.95 8.69
N GLU A 58 0.90 -14.94 7.81
CA GLU A 58 1.74 -13.78 8.10
C GLU A 58 0.99 -12.46 7.83
N VAL A 59 1.29 -11.47 8.66
CA VAL A 59 0.85 -10.07 8.50
C VAL A 59 2.08 -9.21 8.68
N GLU A 60 2.53 -8.61 7.59
CA GLU A 60 3.80 -7.90 7.53
C GLU A 60 3.61 -6.43 7.16
N TYR A 61 4.35 -5.59 7.82
CA TYR A 61 4.44 -4.15 7.58
C TYR A 61 5.81 -3.66 8.04
N ILE A 62 6.14 -2.41 7.73
CA ILE A 62 7.45 -1.82 8.06
C ILE A 62 7.27 -0.51 8.82
N ASN A 63 8.35 -0.02 9.41
CA ASN A 63 8.37 1.28 10.05
C ASN A 63 8.41 2.39 9.00
N GLN A 64 7.23 2.98 8.71
CA GLN A 64 7.09 4.03 7.70
C GLN A 64 7.70 5.34 8.18
N ILE A 65 8.57 5.92 7.35
CA ILE A 65 9.35 7.14 7.63
C ILE A 65 9.18 8.22 6.55
N HIS A 66 8.20 8.08 5.67
CA HIS A 66 7.97 8.96 4.52
C HIS A 66 9.16 9.02 3.55
N SER A 67 9.74 7.87 3.27
CA SER A 67 10.87 7.68 2.36
C SER A 67 10.42 7.17 0.98
N ASP A 68 11.39 6.82 0.14
CA ASP A 68 11.21 6.12 -1.12
C ASP A 68 11.79 4.69 -1.09
N LYS A 69 12.07 4.20 0.12
CA LYS A 69 12.64 2.86 0.30
C LYS A 69 11.56 1.80 0.20
N VAL A 70 11.82 0.79 -0.62
CA VAL A 70 10.97 -0.38 -0.81
C VAL A 70 11.75 -1.63 -0.47
N TYR A 71 11.19 -2.50 0.37
CA TYR A 71 11.80 -3.75 0.78
C TYR A 71 11.10 -4.95 0.15
N ILE A 72 11.83 -6.05 0.03
CA ILE A 72 11.30 -7.34 -0.37
C ILE A 72 11.15 -8.16 0.90
N TYR A 73 9.92 -8.62 1.13
CA TYR A 73 9.66 -9.55 2.22
C TYR A 73 9.81 -10.99 1.73
N LYS A 74 10.55 -11.80 2.51
CA LYS A 74 10.66 -13.25 2.34
C LYS A 74 10.29 -13.94 3.65
N LYS A 75 9.51 -14.99 3.56
CA LYS A 75 9.03 -15.75 4.72
C LYS A 75 10.20 -16.22 5.60
N GLY A 76 10.04 -16.00 6.90
CA GLY A 76 11.06 -16.35 7.90
C GLY A 76 12.08 -15.25 8.17
N GLU A 77 11.97 -14.10 7.52
CA GLU A 77 12.77 -12.92 7.86
C GLU A 77 12.37 -12.42 9.25
N LYS A 78 13.34 -12.39 10.16
CA LYS A 78 13.11 -11.92 11.54
C LYS A 78 13.14 -10.40 11.57
N ASN A 79 12.28 -9.81 12.42
CA ASN A 79 12.23 -8.37 12.67
C ASN A 79 11.99 -7.52 11.41
N PHE A 80 11.28 -8.05 10.42
CA PHE A 80 10.99 -7.31 9.19
C PHE A 80 10.31 -5.96 9.48
N ILE A 81 9.48 -5.90 10.51
CA ILE A 81 8.81 -4.68 10.98
C ILE A 81 9.78 -3.54 11.40
N GLU A 82 11.04 -3.86 11.72
CA GLU A 82 12.04 -2.86 12.14
C GLU A 82 12.65 -2.13 10.93
N HIS A 83 12.44 -2.60 9.70
CA HIS A 83 12.93 -1.92 8.52
C HIS A 83 12.27 -0.55 8.34
N GLU A 84 13.08 0.47 8.19
CA GLU A 84 12.65 1.84 7.92
C GLU A 84 12.46 2.08 6.43
N GLY A 85 11.20 2.14 5.99
CA GLY A 85 10.83 2.32 4.59
C GLY A 85 9.33 2.54 4.43
N ASP A 86 8.87 2.62 3.19
CA ASP A 86 7.49 2.96 2.88
C ASP A 86 6.87 2.08 1.79
N GLY A 87 7.54 1.01 1.42
CA GLY A 87 7.02 0.03 0.47
C GLY A 87 7.50 -1.39 0.75
N ILE A 88 6.64 -2.37 0.50
CA ILE A 88 6.91 -3.80 0.62
C ILE A 88 6.51 -4.48 -0.67
N VAL A 89 7.33 -5.40 -1.14
CA VAL A 89 7.03 -6.30 -2.27
C VAL A 89 7.23 -7.74 -1.82
N THR A 90 6.35 -8.64 -2.22
CA THR A 90 6.49 -10.08 -1.93
C THR A 90 5.72 -10.94 -2.92
N ASN A 91 6.09 -12.22 -3.04
CA ASN A 91 5.31 -13.28 -3.67
C ASN A 91 4.95 -14.41 -2.68
N GLU A 92 5.11 -14.16 -1.39
CA GLU A 92 4.80 -15.14 -0.35
C GLU A 92 3.30 -15.37 -0.24
N LYS A 93 2.92 -16.66 -0.21
CA LYS A 93 1.52 -17.08 -0.09
C LYS A 93 1.03 -16.99 1.34
N SER A 94 -0.28 -16.84 1.51
CA SER A 94 -0.94 -16.72 2.82
C SER A 94 -0.32 -15.62 3.68
N THR A 95 -0.01 -14.49 3.03
CA THR A 95 0.63 -13.33 3.63
C THR A 95 -0.16 -12.08 3.31
N ILE A 96 -0.42 -11.26 4.31
CA ILE A 96 -0.88 -9.89 4.15
C ILE A 96 0.35 -8.99 4.25
N ILE A 97 0.51 -8.09 3.32
CA ILE A 97 1.40 -6.93 3.45
C ILE A 97 0.56 -5.67 3.47
N GLY A 98 0.96 -4.68 4.28
CA GLY A 98 0.15 -3.49 4.49
C GLY A 98 0.95 -2.20 4.55
N ALA A 99 0.28 -1.09 4.21
CA ALA A 99 0.72 0.26 4.46
C ALA A 99 -0.33 1.02 5.28
N PHE A 100 0.12 1.83 6.22
CA PHE A 100 -0.73 2.66 7.07
C PHE A 100 -0.81 4.06 6.50
N THR A 101 -2.02 4.52 6.26
CA THR A 101 -2.25 5.89 5.76
C THR A 101 -3.38 6.54 6.54
N ALA A 102 -3.26 7.84 6.76
CA ALA A 102 -4.38 8.71 7.11
C ALA A 102 -4.73 9.54 5.86
N ASP A 103 -3.86 10.49 5.52
CA ASP A 103 -4.03 11.40 4.39
C ASP A 103 -3.20 11.01 3.17
N CYS A 104 -2.06 10.35 3.39
CA CYS A 104 -1.16 9.92 2.33
C CYS A 104 -1.80 8.86 1.42
N VAL A 105 -1.28 8.74 0.20
CA VAL A 105 -1.82 7.85 -0.83
C VAL A 105 -1.35 6.41 -0.60
N PRO A 106 -2.24 5.45 -0.31
CA PRO A 106 -1.91 4.03 -0.36
C PRO A 106 -1.95 3.54 -1.80
N VAL A 107 -0.89 2.88 -2.25
CA VAL A 107 -0.83 2.26 -3.57
C VAL A 107 -0.59 0.76 -3.39
N ILE A 108 -1.50 -0.05 -3.91
CA ILE A 108 -1.36 -1.50 -3.97
C ILE A 108 -1.06 -1.89 -5.41
N LEU A 109 -0.01 -2.67 -5.63
CA LEU A 109 0.35 -3.21 -6.94
C LEU A 109 0.18 -4.73 -6.93
N ILE A 110 -0.37 -5.27 -8.00
CA ILE A 110 -0.65 -6.71 -8.12
C ILE A 110 -0.23 -7.20 -9.50
N ASP A 111 0.54 -8.28 -9.53
CA ASP A 111 0.77 -9.14 -10.70
C ASP A 111 0.23 -10.54 -10.41
N GLU A 112 -0.98 -10.84 -10.89
CA GLU A 112 -1.61 -12.15 -10.69
C GLU A 112 -0.94 -13.27 -11.49
N VAL A 113 -0.16 -12.93 -12.53
CA VAL A 113 0.56 -13.93 -13.36
C VAL A 113 1.71 -14.51 -12.55
N ASN A 114 2.52 -13.67 -11.91
CA ASN A 114 3.66 -14.08 -11.09
C ASN A 114 3.31 -14.20 -9.60
N ASN A 115 2.07 -13.91 -9.20
CA ASN A 115 1.59 -13.87 -7.82
C ASN A 115 2.43 -12.93 -6.95
N VAL A 116 2.73 -11.75 -7.46
CA VAL A 116 3.51 -10.71 -6.75
C VAL A 116 2.59 -9.60 -6.32
N ILE A 117 2.77 -9.14 -5.09
CA ILE A 117 2.03 -8.02 -4.52
C ILE A 117 2.98 -6.96 -3.97
N ALA A 118 2.56 -5.71 -4.00
CA ALA A 118 3.24 -4.63 -3.29
C ALA A 118 2.23 -3.75 -2.54
N ALA A 119 2.62 -3.28 -1.36
CA ALA A 119 1.91 -2.28 -0.59
C ALA A 119 2.83 -1.09 -0.37
N VAL A 120 2.41 0.10 -0.78
CA VAL A 120 3.22 1.31 -0.80
C VAL A 120 2.49 2.45 -0.08
N HIS A 121 3.15 3.06 0.89
CA HIS A 121 2.77 4.33 1.48
C HIS A 121 3.41 5.46 0.66
N SER A 122 2.62 6.13 -0.18
CA SER A 122 3.09 7.21 -1.03
C SER A 122 2.70 8.57 -0.44
N GLY A 123 3.43 8.99 0.60
CA GLY A 123 3.41 10.37 1.07
C GLY A 123 4.04 11.31 0.03
N TRP A 124 3.97 12.65 0.22
CA TRP A 124 4.47 13.59 -0.78
C TRP A 124 5.96 13.39 -1.13
N LYS A 125 6.82 13.04 -0.16
CA LYS A 125 8.24 12.73 -0.40
C LYS A 125 8.41 11.46 -1.22
N GLY A 126 7.68 10.38 -0.85
CA GLY A 126 7.70 9.12 -1.59
C GLY A 126 7.18 9.30 -3.02
N THR A 127 6.10 10.06 -3.20
CA THR A 127 5.56 10.41 -4.52
C THR A 127 6.58 11.19 -5.33
N PHE A 128 7.17 12.23 -4.73
CA PHE A 128 8.21 13.02 -5.37
C PHE A 128 9.39 12.16 -5.82
N ASN A 129 9.82 11.19 -5.01
CA ASN A 129 10.92 10.27 -5.31
C ASN A 129 10.49 9.00 -6.06
N SER A 130 9.25 8.97 -6.55
CA SER A 130 8.72 7.90 -7.41
C SER A 130 8.71 6.52 -6.74
N ILE A 131 8.31 6.45 -5.46
CA ILE A 131 8.31 5.20 -4.68
C ILE A 131 7.53 4.06 -5.34
N SER A 132 6.38 4.38 -5.97
CA SER A 132 5.57 3.38 -6.67
C SER A 132 6.31 2.79 -7.89
N ALA A 133 7.08 3.61 -8.62
CA ALA A 133 7.94 3.12 -9.70
C ALA A 133 9.04 2.20 -9.17
N ARG A 134 9.65 2.54 -8.03
CA ARG A 134 10.64 1.67 -7.37
C ARG A 134 10.05 0.33 -6.94
N ALA A 135 8.79 0.31 -6.50
CA ALA A 135 8.10 -0.95 -6.19
C ALA A 135 7.89 -1.79 -7.47
N VAL A 136 7.47 -1.16 -8.58
CA VAL A 136 7.36 -1.83 -9.89
C VAL A 136 8.71 -2.37 -10.35
N GLU A 137 9.79 -1.59 -10.25
CA GLU A 137 11.15 -2.03 -10.59
C GLU A 137 11.55 -3.29 -9.81
N LYS A 138 11.25 -3.34 -8.50
CA LYS A 138 11.49 -4.52 -7.68
C LYS A 138 10.65 -5.71 -8.08
N MET A 139 9.36 -5.51 -8.39
CA MET A 139 8.52 -6.59 -8.92
C MET A 139 9.09 -7.18 -10.21
N ILE A 140 9.64 -6.33 -11.08
CA ILE A 140 10.26 -6.76 -12.35
C ILE A 140 11.59 -7.47 -12.08
N SER A 141 12.50 -6.84 -11.35
CA SER A 141 13.88 -7.35 -11.16
C SER A 141 13.94 -8.62 -10.34
N GLU A 142 13.12 -8.73 -9.29
CA GLU A 142 13.19 -9.85 -8.34
C GLU A 142 12.26 -11.02 -8.70
N TYR A 143 11.14 -10.72 -9.36
CA TYR A 143 10.08 -11.69 -9.61
C TYR A 143 9.73 -11.87 -11.09
N GLY A 144 10.38 -11.14 -11.99
CA GLY A 144 10.13 -11.23 -13.44
C GLY A 144 8.75 -10.71 -13.86
N SER A 145 8.14 -9.84 -13.07
CA SER A 145 6.85 -9.23 -13.42
C SER A 145 6.93 -8.46 -14.73
N ASN A 146 5.88 -8.56 -15.54
CA ASN A 146 5.75 -7.73 -16.72
C ASN A 146 4.87 -6.52 -16.38
N ILE A 147 5.34 -5.32 -16.72
CA ILE A 147 4.59 -4.07 -16.42
C ILE A 147 3.15 -4.09 -16.96
N LYS A 148 2.91 -4.78 -18.06
CA LYS A 148 1.57 -4.94 -18.66
C LYS A 148 0.60 -5.78 -17.81
N ASN A 149 1.14 -6.61 -16.92
CA ASN A 149 0.35 -7.45 -16.03
C ASN A 149 0.14 -6.80 -14.66
N ILE A 150 0.88 -5.74 -14.35
CA ILE A 150 0.77 -5.06 -13.07
C ILE A 150 -0.46 -4.17 -13.06
N LYS A 151 -1.38 -4.44 -12.14
CA LYS A 151 -2.53 -3.59 -11.82
C LYS A 151 -2.19 -2.74 -10.61
N ALA A 152 -2.53 -1.45 -10.66
CA ALA A 152 -2.36 -0.52 -9.55
C ALA A 152 -3.72 -0.11 -8.98
N TYR A 153 -3.85 -0.18 -7.66
CA TYR A 153 -5.03 0.26 -6.91
C TYR A 153 -4.63 1.37 -5.97
N ILE A 154 -5.27 2.53 -6.12
CA ILE A 154 -5.08 3.69 -5.26
C ILE A 154 -6.25 3.73 -4.28
N GLY A 155 -5.94 3.65 -2.99
CA GLY A 155 -6.95 3.65 -1.93
C GLY A 155 -7.37 5.05 -1.49
N PRO A 156 -8.22 5.12 -0.46
CA PRO A 156 -8.67 6.39 0.12
C PRO A 156 -7.49 7.24 0.58
N HIS A 157 -7.54 8.52 0.24
CA HIS A 157 -6.51 9.50 0.57
C HIS A 157 -7.09 10.92 0.55
N ILE A 158 -6.34 11.90 1.10
CA ILE A 158 -6.71 13.30 1.04
C ILE A 158 -6.79 13.76 -0.42
N ARG A 159 -7.81 14.55 -0.73
CA ARG A 159 -8.04 15.07 -2.08
C ARG A 159 -7.50 16.49 -2.22
N GLN A 160 -7.30 16.93 -3.46
CA GLN A 160 -6.83 18.26 -3.81
C GLN A 160 -7.61 19.37 -3.11
N CYS A 161 -8.93 19.24 -2.94
CA CYS A 161 -9.78 20.23 -2.27
C CYS A 161 -9.45 20.45 -0.79
N CYS A 162 -8.70 19.54 -0.15
CA CYS A 162 -8.44 19.55 1.28
C CYS A 162 -6.95 19.56 1.60
N TYR A 163 -6.07 19.37 0.61
CA TYR A 163 -4.63 19.28 0.81
C TYR A 163 -3.92 20.57 0.39
N GLU A 164 -3.71 21.44 1.37
CA GLU A 164 -2.97 22.68 1.16
C GLU A 164 -1.47 22.43 1.23
N VAL A 165 -0.72 22.99 0.29
CA VAL A 165 0.74 22.91 0.23
C VAL A 165 1.34 24.30 -0.03
N SER A 166 2.62 24.48 0.33
CA SER A 166 3.35 25.72 0.03
C SER A 166 3.61 25.85 -1.48
N GLU A 167 3.70 27.11 -1.97
CA GLU A 167 4.10 27.37 -3.36
C GLU A 167 5.45 26.74 -3.70
N GLU A 168 6.39 26.75 -2.77
CA GLU A 168 7.71 26.10 -2.97
C GLU A 168 7.56 24.60 -3.27
N LEU A 169 6.69 23.89 -2.56
CA LEU A 169 6.45 22.46 -2.81
C LEU A 169 5.77 22.24 -4.15
N LYS A 170 4.79 23.06 -4.48
CA LYS A 170 4.11 23.04 -5.79
C LYS A 170 5.11 23.23 -6.94
N GLU A 171 5.97 24.25 -6.87
CA GLU A 171 6.99 24.50 -7.89
C GLU A 171 7.97 23.33 -8.04
N LYS A 172 8.40 22.69 -6.93
CA LYS A 172 9.23 21.48 -6.98
C LYS A 172 8.55 20.35 -7.78
N PHE A 173 7.27 20.13 -7.57
CA PHE A 173 6.52 19.09 -8.30
C PHE A 173 6.37 19.45 -9.78
N ILE A 174 6.00 20.68 -10.10
CA ILE A 174 5.90 21.16 -11.49
C ILE A 174 7.22 20.98 -12.22
N ASN A 175 8.33 21.43 -11.62
CA ASN A 175 9.65 21.34 -12.23
C ASN A 175 10.11 19.89 -12.46
N LYS A 176 9.71 18.97 -11.60
CA LYS A 176 10.09 17.57 -11.73
C LYS A 176 9.25 16.80 -12.75
N PHE A 177 7.95 17.04 -12.78
CA PHE A 177 7.02 16.22 -13.56
C PHE A 177 6.54 16.91 -14.85
N ASN A 178 7.04 18.12 -15.15
CA ASN A 178 6.83 18.93 -16.36
C ASN A 178 5.37 19.25 -16.73
N GLU A 179 4.41 18.52 -16.20
CA GLU A 179 2.98 18.79 -16.33
C GLU A 179 2.26 18.10 -15.16
N ILE A 180 1.62 18.87 -14.30
CA ILE A 180 0.62 18.34 -13.39
C ILE A 180 -0.73 18.57 -14.07
N PRO A 181 -1.45 17.53 -14.52
CA PRO A 181 -2.80 17.72 -15.01
C PRO A 181 -3.65 18.32 -13.88
N CYS A 182 -4.12 19.53 -14.10
CA CYS A 182 -5.08 20.19 -13.22
C CYS A 182 -6.47 19.89 -13.77
N ASP A 183 -7.05 18.76 -13.38
CA ASP A 183 -8.46 18.45 -13.60
C ASP A 183 -9.19 18.33 -12.26
#